data_68c5e247e534ea80e4f32389909b7a2c
#
_entry.id   68c5e247e534ea80e4f32389909b7a2c
#
_cell.length_a   1.000
_cell.length_b   1.000
_cell.length_c   1.000
_cell.angle_alpha   90.00
_cell.angle_beta   90.00
_cell.angle_gamma   90.00
#
_symmetry.space_group_name_H-M   'P 1'
#
loop_
_entity.id
_entity.type
_entity.pdbx_description
1 polymer ?
#
loop_
_entity_poly.entity_id
_entity_poly.type
_entity_poly.pdbx_seq_one_letter_code
_entity_poly.pdbx_strand_id
1 'polypeptide(L)'
;MDVGKIAAQTGHAFCDTLDLAEHINPGIKSAYRGDRHGTKVTLKAKTLNKFNRAVDEIRQTGLPHVLVIDRDHIYPPDFDGSDIITAIGVGPCRRDQIEHITKRLSRL
;
A
#
# COMPACT_ATOMS: atom_id res chain seq x y z
N MET A 1 -0.08 14.35 -5.99
CA MET A 1 -0.58 13.52 -7.11
C MET A 1 -1.99 13.94 -7.47
N ASP A 2 -2.34 13.93 -8.75
CA ASP A 2 -3.72 14.12 -9.16
C ASP A 2 -4.56 12.86 -8.87
N VAL A 3 -5.89 12.99 -9.00
CA VAL A 3 -6.83 11.91 -8.68
C VAL A 3 -6.59 10.67 -9.53
N GLY A 4 -6.32 10.86 -10.83
CA GLY A 4 -6.06 9.74 -11.72
C GLY A 4 -4.82 8.95 -11.33
N LYS A 5 -3.76 9.65 -10.95
CA LYS A 5 -2.52 9.00 -10.50
C LYS A 5 -2.70 8.31 -9.16
N ILE A 6 -3.43 8.91 -8.22
CA ILE A 6 -3.77 8.27 -6.96
C ILE A 6 -4.51 6.96 -7.19
N ALA A 7 -5.52 6.98 -8.07
CA ALA A 7 -6.30 5.79 -8.39
C ALA A 7 -5.42 4.69 -9.00
N ALA A 8 -4.55 5.05 -9.94
CA ALA A 8 -3.65 4.09 -10.58
C ALA A 8 -2.67 3.47 -9.58
N GLN A 9 -2.03 4.27 -8.74
CA GLN A 9 -1.08 3.78 -7.75
C GLN A 9 -1.77 2.93 -6.68
N THR A 10 -2.98 3.31 -6.27
CA THR A 10 -3.79 2.51 -5.36
C THR A 10 -4.13 1.15 -5.99
N GLY A 11 -4.53 1.14 -7.26
CA GLY A 11 -4.79 -0.10 -7.99
C GLY A 11 -3.58 -1.03 -8.05
N HIS A 12 -2.40 -0.47 -8.36
CA HIS A 12 -1.14 -1.24 -8.35
C HIS A 12 -0.87 -1.83 -6.96
N ALA A 13 -1.05 -1.04 -5.91
CA ALA A 13 -0.82 -1.51 -4.56
C ALA A 13 -1.72 -2.69 -4.20
N PHE A 14 -3.01 -2.61 -4.50
CA PHE A 14 -3.94 -3.71 -4.22
C PHE A 14 -3.64 -4.96 -5.04
N CYS A 15 -3.48 -4.81 -6.34
CA CYS A 15 -3.28 -5.95 -7.24
C CYS A 15 -1.95 -6.66 -6.95
N ASP A 16 -0.86 -5.89 -6.85
CA ASP A 16 0.47 -6.47 -6.69
C ASP A 16 0.62 -7.12 -5.31
N THR A 17 0.05 -6.51 -4.27
CA THR A 17 0.09 -7.08 -2.92
C THR A 17 -0.70 -8.37 -2.84
N LEU A 18 -1.87 -8.42 -3.45
CA LEU A 18 -2.69 -9.62 -3.46
C LEU A 18 -2.00 -10.76 -4.22
N ASP A 19 -1.36 -10.46 -5.34
CA ASP A 19 -0.61 -11.43 -6.11
C ASP A 19 0.58 -11.99 -5.29
N LEU A 20 1.32 -11.12 -4.61
CA LEU A 20 2.41 -11.53 -3.74
C LEU A 20 1.88 -12.42 -2.59
N ALA A 21 0.79 -12.02 -1.95
CA ALA A 21 0.20 -12.76 -0.85
C ALA A 21 -0.23 -14.16 -1.29
N GLU A 22 -0.83 -14.29 -2.48
CA GLU A 22 -1.22 -15.59 -3.04
C GLU A 22 -0.01 -16.47 -3.33
N HIS A 23 1.09 -15.87 -3.79
CA HIS A 23 2.33 -16.59 -4.03
C HIS A 23 2.92 -17.16 -2.73
N ILE A 24 2.88 -16.37 -1.65
CA ILE A 24 3.40 -16.76 -0.33
C ILE A 24 2.48 -17.80 0.34
N ASN A 25 1.18 -17.58 0.25
CA ASN A 25 0.17 -18.40 0.91
C ASN A 25 -0.96 -18.75 -0.07
N PRO A 26 -0.79 -19.79 -0.88
CA PRO A 26 -1.81 -20.19 -1.85
C PRO A 26 -3.18 -20.40 -1.20
N GLY A 27 -4.21 -19.83 -1.83
CA GLY A 27 -5.58 -19.87 -1.33
C GLY A 27 -6.01 -18.61 -0.57
N ILE A 28 -5.08 -17.72 -0.23
CA ILE A 28 -5.44 -16.51 0.53
C ILE A 28 -6.30 -15.56 -0.29
N LYS A 29 -6.09 -15.50 -1.62
CA LYS A 29 -6.90 -14.66 -2.51
C LYS A 29 -8.37 -15.08 -2.45
N SER A 30 -8.65 -16.37 -2.56
CA SER A 30 -10.01 -16.90 -2.47
C SER A 30 -10.61 -16.67 -1.09
N ALA A 31 -9.84 -16.89 -0.03
CA ALA A 31 -10.29 -16.67 1.34
C ALA A 31 -10.63 -15.18 1.58
N TYR A 32 -9.80 -14.28 1.07
CA TYR A 32 -10.02 -12.85 1.20
C TYR A 32 -11.24 -12.36 0.43
N ARG A 33 -11.39 -12.81 -0.81
CA ARG A 33 -12.53 -12.40 -1.66
C ARG A 33 -13.83 -13.07 -1.26
N GLY A 34 -13.76 -14.32 -0.78
CA GLY A 34 -14.95 -15.15 -0.64
C GLY A 34 -15.68 -15.24 -1.98
N ASP A 35 -16.95 -14.91 -1.98
CA ASP A 35 -17.79 -14.80 -3.19
C ASP A 35 -17.96 -13.34 -3.66
N ARG A 36 -17.13 -12.43 -3.17
CA ARG A 36 -17.21 -10.98 -3.43
C ARG A 36 -15.85 -10.42 -3.85
N HIS A 37 -15.63 -9.15 -3.57
CA HIS A 37 -14.41 -8.43 -3.99
C HIS A 37 -13.31 -8.38 -2.95
N GLY A 38 -13.64 -8.61 -1.69
CA GLY A 38 -12.76 -8.36 -0.56
C GLY A 38 -12.77 -6.89 -0.14
N THR A 39 -12.65 -6.66 1.16
CA THR A 39 -12.62 -5.29 1.71
C THR A 39 -11.30 -4.62 1.39
N LYS A 40 -11.38 -3.40 0.87
CA LYS A 40 -10.22 -2.57 0.55
C LYS A 40 -10.35 -1.23 1.26
N VAL A 41 -9.28 -0.79 1.89
CA VAL A 41 -9.23 0.50 2.57
C VAL A 41 -8.02 1.27 2.06
N THR A 42 -8.25 2.50 1.62
CA THR A 42 -7.18 3.39 1.17
C THR A 42 -7.02 4.52 2.16
N LEU A 43 -5.80 4.70 2.64
CA LEU A 43 -5.46 5.71 3.62
C LEU A 43 -4.39 6.64 3.04
N LYS A 44 -4.22 7.80 3.67
CA LYS A 44 -3.16 8.73 3.30
C LYS A 44 -2.33 9.11 4.52
N ALA A 45 -1.05 9.29 4.28
CA ALA A 45 -0.15 9.92 5.23
C ALA A 45 -0.04 11.40 4.86
N LYS A 46 -0.23 12.29 5.83
CA LYS A 46 -0.26 13.73 5.58
C LYS A 46 1.11 14.32 5.27
N THR A 47 2.18 13.63 5.66
CA THR A 47 3.55 14.08 5.44
C THR A 47 4.42 12.91 5.00
N LEU A 48 5.55 13.23 4.36
CA LEU A 48 6.53 12.22 3.96
C LEU A 48 7.06 11.44 5.18
N ASN A 49 7.30 12.12 6.29
CA ASN A 49 7.78 11.47 7.51
C ASN A 49 6.78 10.45 8.03
N LYS A 50 5.49 10.78 8.02
CA LYS A 50 4.43 9.86 8.43
C LYS A 50 4.33 8.67 7.49
N PHE A 51 4.49 8.89 6.20
CA PHE A 51 4.49 7.83 5.20
C PHE A 51 5.68 6.87 5.44
N ASN A 52 6.88 7.41 5.58
CA ASN A 52 8.07 6.60 5.81
C ASN A 52 7.98 5.80 7.11
N ARG A 53 7.43 6.39 8.16
CA ARG A 53 7.19 5.69 9.41
C ARG A 53 6.23 4.51 9.23
N ALA A 54 5.14 4.72 8.50
CA ALA A 54 4.18 3.66 8.22
C ALA A 54 4.84 2.53 7.42
N VAL A 55 5.64 2.85 6.42
CA VAL A 55 6.38 1.87 5.61
C VAL A 55 7.29 1.02 6.51
N ASP A 56 8.07 1.67 7.38
CA ASP A 56 8.97 0.96 8.28
C ASP A 56 8.22 0.03 9.23
N GLU A 57 7.13 0.50 9.80
CA GLU A 57 6.32 -0.31 10.72
C GLU A 57 5.63 -1.47 10.01
N ILE A 58 5.13 -1.27 8.79
CA ILE A 58 4.54 -2.34 7.99
C ILE A 58 5.57 -3.43 7.70
N ARG A 59 6.79 -3.05 7.33
CA ARG A 59 7.87 -4.01 7.10
C ARG A 59 8.16 -4.86 8.33
N GLN A 60 8.04 -4.29 9.50
CA GLN A 60 8.30 -5.01 10.76
C GLN A 60 7.19 -5.99 11.12
N THR A 61 5.99 -5.87 10.56
CA THR A 61 4.88 -6.77 10.85
C THR A 61 5.06 -8.17 10.27
N GLY A 62 5.86 -8.31 9.22
CA GLY A 62 5.97 -9.56 8.48
C GLY A 62 4.79 -9.85 7.56
N LEU A 63 3.79 -8.98 7.50
CA LEU A 63 2.64 -9.15 6.60
C LEU A 63 3.06 -8.97 5.15
N PRO A 64 2.37 -9.62 4.21
CA PRO A 64 2.62 -9.37 2.78
C PRO A 64 2.45 -7.89 2.47
N HIS A 65 3.43 -7.31 1.77
CA HIS A 65 3.39 -5.91 1.38
C HIS A 65 4.18 -5.70 0.10
N VAL A 66 3.78 -4.69 -0.67
CA VAL A 66 4.46 -4.29 -1.90
C VAL A 66 4.58 -2.78 -1.92
N LEU A 67 5.77 -2.28 -2.25
CA LEU A 67 6.00 -0.87 -2.49
C LEU A 67 5.69 -0.55 -3.94
N VAL A 68 4.93 0.52 -4.16
CA VAL A 68 4.68 1.05 -5.50
C VAL A 68 5.67 2.18 -5.74
N ILE A 69 6.48 2.04 -6.77
CA ILE A 69 7.56 2.97 -7.10
C ILE A 69 7.20 3.70 -8.39
N ASP A 70 7.28 5.01 -8.37
CA ASP A 70 7.13 5.85 -9.56
C ASP A 70 8.53 6.19 -10.09
N ARG A 71 8.90 5.62 -11.23
CA ARG A 71 10.21 5.80 -11.85
C ARG A 71 10.29 6.98 -12.80
N ASP A 72 9.13 7.51 -13.19
CA ASP A 72 9.03 8.58 -14.18
C ASP A 72 8.68 9.93 -13.53
N HIS A 73 8.78 10.01 -12.20
CA HIS A 73 8.35 11.17 -11.46
C HIS A 73 9.47 12.23 -11.44
N ILE A 74 9.25 13.34 -12.14
CA ILE A 74 10.20 14.43 -12.21
C ILE A 74 9.47 15.74 -11.87
N TYR A 75 9.65 16.23 -10.65
CA TYR A 75 9.06 17.51 -10.20
C TYR A 75 10.10 18.34 -9.45
N PRO A 76 10.78 19.25 -10.16
CA PRO A 76 11.68 20.20 -9.50
C PRO A 76 10.91 21.09 -8.51
N PRO A 77 11.54 21.56 -7.40
CA PRO A 77 12.91 21.26 -6.98
C PRO A 77 13.07 20.01 -6.12
N ASP A 78 11.97 19.34 -5.76
CA ASP A 78 11.97 18.29 -4.74
C ASP A 78 12.41 16.93 -5.28
N PHE A 79 12.27 16.70 -6.58
CA PHE A 79 12.53 15.42 -7.21
C PHE A 79 13.48 15.57 -8.40
N ASP A 80 14.45 14.72 -8.46
CA ASP A 80 15.52 14.72 -9.46
C ASP A 80 15.37 13.63 -10.53
N GLY A 81 14.23 12.93 -10.54
CA GLY A 81 14.00 11.81 -11.45
C GLY A 81 14.38 10.46 -10.89
N SER A 82 14.89 10.41 -9.65
CA SER A 82 15.15 9.13 -8.99
C SER A 82 13.85 8.41 -8.64
N ASP A 83 13.92 7.11 -8.34
CA ASP A 83 12.77 6.32 -7.96
C ASP A 83 12.14 6.84 -6.66
N ILE A 84 10.82 6.99 -6.66
CA ILE A 84 10.06 7.50 -5.52
C ILE A 84 9.02 6.47 -5.12
N ILE A 85 8.98 6.13 -3.83
CA ILE A 85 7.91 5.29 -3.29
C ILE A 85 6.66 6.15 -3.17
N THR A 86 5.60 5.80 -3.90
CA THR A 86 4.35 6.57 -3.93
C THR A 86 3.23 5.92 -3.14
N ALA A 87 3.29 4.62 -2.92
CA ALA A 87 2.28 3.89 -2.17
C ALA A 87 2.87 2.60 -1.60
N ILE A 88 2.18 2.04 -0.62
CA ILE A 88 2.47 0.72 -0.09
C ILE A 88 1.16 -0.04 0.04
N GLY A 89 1.11 -1.26 -0.47
CA GLY A 89 0.02 -2.19 -0.24
C GLY A 89 0.40 -3.17 0.87
N VAL A 90 -0.57 -3.56 1.68
CA VAL A 90 -0.34 -4.52 2.76
C VAL A 90 -1.56 -5.42 2.96
N GLY A 91 -1.30 -6.69 3.23
CA GLY A 91 -2.34 -7.69 3.47
C GLY A 91 -2.51 -8.65 2.29
N PRO A 92 -3.60 -9.43 2.26
CA PRO A 92 -4.72 -9.43 3.22
C PRO A 92 -4.31 -9.76 4.65
N CYS A 93 -4.95 -9.11 5.61
CA CYS A 93 -4.68 -9.34 7.02
C CYS A 93 -5.92 -8.99 7.85
N ARG A 94 -5.91 -9.39 9.13
CA ARG A 94 -6.95 -8.98 10.06
C ARG A 94 -6.68 -7.54 10.54
N ARG A 95 -7.75 -6.85 10.91
CA ARG A 95 -7.66 -5.49 11.41
C ARG A 95 -6.72 -5.36 12.60
N ASP A 96 -6.75 -6.30 13.51
CA ASP A 96 -5.92 -6.28 14.72
C ASP A 96 -4.43 -6.40 14.43
N GLN A 97 -4.05 -6.93 13.26
CA GLN A 97 -2.65 -7.05 12.86
C GLN A 97 -2.04 -5.73 12.37
N ILE A 98 -2.86 -4.77 11.95
CA ILE A 98 -2.40 -3.54 11.28
C ILE A 98 -2.92 -2.26 11.95
N GLU A 99 -3.90 -2.36 12.85
CA GLU A 99 -4.61 -1.22 13.40
C GLU A 99 -3.68 -0.21 14.10
N HIS A 100 -2.65 -0.68 14.77
CA HIS A 100 -1.69 0.19 15.46
C HIS A 100 -0.96 1.15 14.51
N ILE A 101 -0.90 0.82 13.22
CA ILE A 101 -0.31 1.67 12.19
C ILE A 101 -1.40 2.53 11.54
N THR A 102 -2.50 1.90 11.11
CA THR A 102 -3.52 2.56 10.30
C THR A 102 -4.32 3.59 11.08
N LYS A 103 -4.46 3.44 12.38
CA LYS A 103 -5.20 4.41 13.22
C LYS A 103 -4.59 5.81 13.21
N ARG A 104 -3.31 5.94 12.84
CA ARG A 104 -2.62 7.22 12.75
C ARG A 104 -2.71 7.86 11.37
N LEU A 105 -3.33 7.16 10.42
CA LEU A 105 -3.49 7.63 9.06
C LEU A 105 -4.92 8.08 8.81
N SER A 106 -5.09 8.94 7.81
CA SER A 106 -6.41 9.47 7.45
C SER A 106 -6.98 8.70 6.27
N ARG A 107 -8.31 8.59 6.20
CA ARG A 107 -8.94 8.04 5.00
C ARG A 107 -8.72 8.99 3.82
N LEU A 108 -8.48 8.38 2.69
CA LEU A 108 -8.33 9.14 1.44
C LEU A 108 -9.65 9.77 1.02
#